data_629e1530a40bb90f3ad9625a6aa6a105
#
_entry.id   629e1530a40bb90f3ad9625a6aa6a105
#
_cell.length_a   1.000
_cell.length_b   1.000
_cell.length_c   1.000
_cell.angle_alpha   90.00
_cell.angle_beta   90.00
_cell.angle_gamma   90.00
#
_symmetry.space_group_name_H-M   'P 1'
#
loop_
_entity.id
_entity.type
_entity.pdbx_description
1 polymer ?
#
loop_
_entity_poly.entity_id
_entity_poly.type
_entity_poly.pdbx_seq_one_letter_code
_entity_poly.pdbx_strand_id
1 'polypeptide(L)'
;QGAAEIPDLEFAGARVDLVADNQYSKLTIGRLNGEGNFYLNSEVAASHSDELEVQNGHGSFGIAMTDRSYEEVFPDKVHIVQDNGGDAEFHLLGGAVDIGAYRYDLHHEGGEWVLERTSQSTDTAVLSRNAYSAVNSVFVAQMETMNNRFDELHYYRDNGLWIKGGLREMKLHFKDASRSRVNTTTTQIGYDFKLPQQKFDYWLAGVTAGFTDSRQKFDRSGRADG
;
A
#
# COMPACT_ATOMS: atom_id res chain seq x y z
N GLN A 1 -8.58 28.87 1.48
CA GLN A 1 -8.07 28.61 0.14
C GLN A 1 -7.53 29.91 -0.42
N GLY A 2 -6.24 29.96 -0.76
CA GLY A 2 -5.62 31.09 -1.43
C GLY A 2 -5.95 31.08 -2.92
N ALA A 3 -6.09 32.26 -3.53
CA ALA A 3 -6.22 32.38 -4.98
C ALA A 3 -5.18 33.39 -5.48
N ALA A 4 -4.47 33.04 -6.53
CA ALA A 4 -3.53 33.90 -7.21
C ALA A 4 -3.80 33.89 -8.71
N GLU A 5 -3.60 35.04 -9.36
CA GLU A 5 -3.76 35.17 -10.79
C GLU A 5 -2.50 35.75 -11.43
N ILE A 6 -2.03 35.12 -12.49
CA ILE A 6 -0.87 35.54 -13.27
C ILE A 6 -1.31 35.67 -14.72
N PRO A 7 -1.32 36.89 -15.31
CA PRO A 7 -1.78 37.08 -16.67
C PRO A 7 -0.90 36.34 -17.70
N ASP A 8 0.41 36.39 -17.53
CA ASP A 8 1.38 35.79 -18.45
C ASP A 8 2.52 35.14 -17.64
N LEU A 9 2.72 33.85 -17.86
CA LEU A 9 3.79 33.07 -17.25
C LEU A 9 4.61 32.38 -18.35
N GLU A 10 5.87 32.74 -18.44
CA GLU A 10 6.82 32.11 -19.36
C GLU A 10 7.87 31.34 -18.58
N PHE A 11 7.98 30.06 -18.86
CA PHE A 11 8.96 29.17 -18.25
C PHE A 11 10.18 28.97 -19.13
N ALA A 12 11.35 29.04 -18.52
CA ALA A 12 12.64 28.70 -19.12
C ALA A 12 13.37 27.68 -18.21
N GLY A 13 12.73 26.51 -17.98
CA GLY A 13 13.25 25.49 -17.07
C GLY A 13 13.07 25.81 -15.58
N ALA A 14 12.22 26.77 -15.23
CA ALA A 14 11.96 27.19 -13.86
C ALA A 14 10.95 26.28 -13.14
N ARG A 15 10.72 26.55 -11.84
CA ARG A 15 9.67 25.88 -11.07
C ARG A 15 8.75 26.90 -10.39
N VAL A 16 7.48 26.52 -10.26
CA VAL A 16 6.51 27.19 -9.39
C VAL A 16 6.15 26.24 -8.27
N ASP A 17 6.21 26.73 -7.06
CA ASP A 17 5.98 25.96 -5.85
C ASP A 17 4.76 26.54 -5.13
N LEU A 18 3.66 25.78 -5.10
CA LEU A 18 2.43 26.12 -4.39
C LEU A 18 2.39 25.43 -3.01
N VAL A 19 3.45 24.72 -2.64
CA VAL A 19 3.58 24.00 -1.38
C VAL A 19 3.74 24.99 -0.23
N ALA A 20 2.64 25.63 0.19
CA ALA A 20 2.57 26.46 1.39
C ALA A 20 2.04 25.65 2.57
N ASP A 21 2.43 26.04 3.79
CA ASP A 21 2.02 25.35 5.01
C ASP A 21 0.48 25.34 5.19
N ASN A 22 -0.09 24.14 5.12
CA ASN A 22 -1.49 23.81 5.47
C ASN A 22 -2.60 24.62 4.77
N GLN A 23 -2.35 25.13 3.58
CA GLN A 23 -3.35 25.77 2.75
C GLN A 23 -3.27 25.28 1.32
N TYR A 24 -4.43 25.00 0.72
CA TYR A 24 -4.54 24.70 -0.70
C TYR A 24 -4.83 25.99 -1.46
N SER A 25 -4.18 26.13 -2.61
CA SER A 25 -4.22 27.33 -3.41
C SER A 25 -4.72 27.02 -4.81
N LYS A 26 -5.44 27.97 -5.39
CA LYS A 26 -5.77 27.94 -6.81
C LYS A 26 -4.93 28.99 -7.53
N LEU A 27 -4.17 28.57 -8.53
CA LEU A 27 -3.39 29.44 -9.39
C LEU A 27 -4.03 29.50 -10.76
N THR A 28 -4.52 30.68 -11.14
CA THR A 28 -5.06 30.96 -12.47
C THR A 28 -4.00 31.64 -13.32
N ILE A 29 -3.71 31.05 -14.49
CA ILE A 29 -2.71 31.55 -15.45
C ILE A 29 -3.40 31.89 -16.76
N GLY A 30 -3.29 33.15 -17.19
CA GLY A 30 -3.88 33.60 -18.44
C GLY A 30 -3.18 32.99 -19.66
N ARG A 31 -1.86 33.16 -19.77
CA ARG A 31 -1.05 32.50 -20.79
C ARG A 31 0.12 31.77 -20.12
N LEU A 32 0.29 30.52 -20.48
CA LEU A 32 1.38 29.65 -19.99
C LEU A 32 2.21 29.18 -21.18
N ASN A 33 3.50 29.49 -21.21
CA ASN A 33 4.39 29.08 -22.30
C ASN A 33 5.71 28.48 -21.77
N GLY A 34 6.32 27.61 -22.59
CA GLY A 34 7.66 27.09 -22.35
C GLY A 34 7.70 25.74 -21.69
N GLU A 35 8.71 25.53 -20.84
CA GLU A 35 8.94 24.25 -20.16
C GLU A 35 9.30 24.50 -18.69
N GLY A 36 8.66 23.80 -17.76
CA GLY A 36 8.91 23.96 -16.33
C GLY A 36 8.15 23.00 -15.46
N ASN A 37 8.23 23.21 -14.14
CA ASN A 37 7.63 22.29 -13.18
C ASN A 37 6.77 23.02 -12.15
N PHE A 38 5.62 22.42 -11.83
CA PHE A 38 4.74 22.82 -10.75
C PHE A 38 4.86 21.83 -9.59
N TYR A 39 4.95 22.35 -8.38
CA TYR A 39 4.97 21.57 -7.14
C TYR A 39 3.69 21.89 -6.38
N LEU A 40 2.84 20.88 -6.21
CA LEU A 40 1.50 20.99 -5.67
C LEU A 40 1.34 20.14 -4.40
N ASN A 41 0.55 20.63 -3.46
CA ASN A 41 0.08 19.84 -2.33
C ASN A 41 -1.28 19.22 -2.63
N SER A 42 -1.52 18.06 -2.05
CA SER A 42 -2.84 17.43 -2.03
C SER A 42 -3.14 16.80 -0.69
N GLU A 43 -4.42 16.70 -0.40
CA GLU A 43 -5.03 15.84 0.60
C GLU A 43 -6.13 15.06 -0.12
N VAL A 44 -5.68 14.11 -0.91
CA VAL A 44 -6.52 13.39 -1.88
C VAL A 44 -7.71 12.72 -1.20
N ALA A 45 -7.52 12.16 0.00
CA ALA A 45 -8.59 11.54 0.77
C ALA A 45 -9.72 12.51 1.14
N ALA A 46 -9.40 13.79 1.38
CA ALA A 46 -10.39 14.85 1.63
C ALA A 46 -10.86 15.55 0.35
N SER A 47 -10.40 15.13 -0.82
CA SER A 47 -10.65 15.77 -2.12
C SER A 47 -10.20 17.22 -2.16
N HIS A 48 -9.11 17.54 -1.46
CA HIS A 48 -8.47 18.85 -1.47
C HIS A 48 -7.13 18.75 -2.19
N SER A 49 -6.86 19.70 -3.07
CA SER A 49 -5.55 19.85 -3.73
C SER A 49 -5.31 21.31 -4.09
N ASP A 50 -4.05 21.64 -4.31
CA ASP A 50 -3.70 22.80 -5.12
C ASP A 50 -4.22 22.57 -6.54
N GLU A 51 -4.77 23.61 -7.15
CA GLU A 51 -5.36 23.57 -8.48
C GLU A 51 -4.67 24.56 -9.40
N LEU A 52 -4.40 24.13 -10.62
CA LEU A 52 -3.98 25.00 -11.70
C LEU A 52 -5.15 25.25 -12.65
N GLU A 53 -5.38 26.49 -13.01
CA GLU A 53 -6.31 26.85 -14.09
C GLU A 53 -5.53 27.61 -15.15
N VAL A 54 -5.45 27.04 -16.36
CA VAL A 54 -4.72 27.61 -17.48
C VAL A 54 -5.70 27.98 -18.57
N GLN A 55 -5.74 29.28 -18.95
CA GLN A 55 -6.66 29.77 -19.96
C GLN A 55 -6.15 29.48 -21.39
N ASN A 56 -4.84 29.60 -21.61
CA ASN A 56 -4.22 29.28 -22.86
C ASN A 56 -2.78 28.81 -22.61
N GLY A 57 -2.51 27.52 -22.78
CA GLY A 57 -1.23 26.89 -22.47
C GLY A 57 -0.52 26.36 -23.71
N HIS A 58 0.80 26.55 -23.77
CA HIS A 58 1.67 25.98 -24.81
C HIS A 58 2.97 25.51 -24.18
N GLY A 59 3.34 24.26 -24.46
CA GLY A 59 4.59 23.70 -23.97
C GLY A 59 4.43 22.42 -23.15
N SER A 60 5.46 22.07 -22.34
CA SER A 60 5.49 20.83 -21.56
C SER A 60 5.82 21.10 -20.11
N PHE A 61 4.95 20.62 -19.20
CA PHE A 61 5.04 20.97 -17.79
C PHE A 61 5.00 19.74 -16.90
N GLY A 62 6.02 19.62 -16.03
CA GLY A 62 6.06 18.58 -15.02
C GLY A 62 5.24 18.96 -13.80
N ILE A 63 4.53 17.97 -13.22
CA ILE A 63 3.80 18.12 -11.97
C ILE A 63 4.42 17.19 -10.93
N ALA A 64 4.85 17.77 -9.80
CA ALA A 64 5.22 17.05 -8.59
C ALA A 64 4.11 17.20 -7.56
N MET A 65 3.60 16.08 -7.05
CA MET A 65 2.55 16.07 -6.03
C MET A 65 3.13 15.65 -4.69
N THR A 66 2.74 16.38 -3.63
CA THR A 66 2.99 15.97 -2.24
C THR A 66 1.65 15.72 -1.58
N ASP A 67 1.35 14.44 -1.29
CA ASP A 67 0.11 14.07 -0.61
C ASP A 67 0.28 14.10 0.91
N ARG A 68 -0.70 14.69 1.60
CA ARG A 68 -0.77 14.82 3.06
C ARG A 68 -2.00 14.12 3.64
N SER A 69 -2.60 13.20 2.89
CA SER A 69 -3.78 12.47 3.34
C SER A 69 -3.49 11.61 4.57
N TYR A 70 -4.39 11.68 5.56
CA TYR A 70 -4.37 10.84 6.76
C TYR A 70 -5.55 9.86 6.81
N GLU A 71 -6.50 9.95 5.88
CA GLU A 71 -7.71 9.15 5.85
C GLU A 71 -7.52 7.83 5.08
N GLU A 72 -8.44 6.88 5.29
CA GLU A 72 -8.38 5.55 4.68
C GLU A 72 -9.15 5.46 3.35
N VAL A 73 -9.97 6.45 3.03
CA VAL A 73 -10.81 6.46 1.82
C VAL A 73 -10.23 7.41 0.79
N PHE A 74 -9.89 6.87 -0.37
CA PHE A 74 -9.27 7.62 -1.45
C PHE A 74 -10.18 7.63 -2.67
N PRO A 75 -10.44 8.79 -3.30
CA PRO A 75 -11.26 8.90 -4.50
C PRO A 75 -10.60 8.21 -5.70
N ASP A 76 -11.42 7.85 -6.69
CA ASP A 76 -10.92 7.27 -7.93
C ASP A 76 -10.26 8.30 -8.84
N LYS A 77 -10.72 9.56 -8.77
CA LYS A 77 -10.21 10.69 -9.56
C LYS A 77 -10.04 11.95 -8.73
N VAL A 78 -8.98 12.71 -9.01
CA VAL A 78 -8.69 14.02 -8.42
C VAL A 78 -8.32 14.99 -9.53
N HIS A 79 -9.00 16.14 -9.58
CA HIS A 79 -8.74 17.19 -10.56
C HIS A 79 -7.52 18.02 -10.14
N ILE A 80 -6.57 18.20 -11.04
CA ILE A 80 -5.31 18.90 -10.76
C ILE A 80 -5.14 20.14 -11.63
N VAL A 81 -5.44 20.04 -12.94
CA VAL A 81 -5.31 21.17 -13.87
C VAL A 81 -6.59 21.30 -14.67
N GLN A 82 -7.16 22.52 -14.67
CA GLN A 82 -8.18 22.93 -15.60
C GLN A 82 -7.50 23.60 -16.80
N ASP A 83 -7.55 22.96 -17.95
CA ASP A 83 -7.01 23.49 -19.20
C ASP A 83 -8.14 23.99 -20.09
N ASN A 84 -8.23 25.31 -20.20
CA ASN A 84 -9.30 25.99 -20.95
C ASN A 84 -8.92 26.25 -22.42
N GLY A 85 -7.67 25.96 -22.82
CA GLY A 85 -7.23 26.12 -24.19
C GLY A 85 -5.72 26.08 -24.39
N GLY A 86 -5.35 25.82 -25.65
CA GLY A 86 -3.96 25.68 -26.05
C GLY A 86 -3.61 24.21 -26.34
N ASP A 87 -2.32 23.91 -26.29
CA ASP A 87 -1.75 22.58 -26.52
C ASP A 87 -0.71 22.22 -25.43
N ALA A 88 -0.87 22.74 -24.22
CA ALA A 88 0.00 22.41 -23.11
C ALA A 88 -0.13 20.95 -22.72
N GLU A 89 1.02 20.29 -22.55
CA GLU A 89 1.13 18.91 -22.10
C GLU A 89 1.59 18.90 -20.64
N PHE A 90 0.86 18.18 -19.79
CA PHE A 90 1.25 17.99 -18.40
C PHE A 90 1.63 16.55 -18.13
N HIS A 91 2.64 16.32 -17.31
CA HIS A 91 3.09 14.98 -16.94
C HIS A 91 3.56 14.94 -15.49
N LEU A 92 3.43 13.79 -14.83
CA LEU A 92 3.95 13.61 -13.47
C LEU A 92 5.46 13.47 -13.47
N LEU A 93 6.12 14.20 -12.60
CA LEU A 93 7.54 13.99 -12.33
C LEU A 93 7.69 12.63 -11.61
N GLY A 94 8.37 11.68 -12.29
CA GLY A 94 8.49 10.31 -11.82
C GLY A 94 7.47 9.33 -12.42
N GLY A 95 6.57 9.79 -13.30
CA GLY A 95 5.64 8.97 -14.10
C GLY A 95 4.34 8.61 -13.40
N ALA A 96 4.35 8.41 -12.09
CA ALA A 96 3.16 8.12 -11.29
C ALA A 96 3.35 8.69 -9.87
N VAL A 97 2.26 8.89 -9.15
CA VAL A 97 2.31 9.33 -7.75
C VAL A 97 1.69 8.27 -6.83
N ASP A 98 2.37 7.96 -5.75
CA ASP A 98 1.90 7.03 -4.73
C ASP A 98 1.19 7.82 -3.63
N ILE A 99 -0.10 7.54 -3.42
CA ILE A 99 -0.96 8.19 -2.44
C ILE A 99 -1.58 7.13 -1.54
N GLY A 100 -1.20 7.11 -0.28
CA GLY A 100 -1.60 6.07 0.65
C GLY A 100 -1.20 4.67 0.16
N ALA A 101 -2.20 3.80 -0.05
CA ALA A 101 -2.00 2.44 -0.54
C ALA A 101 -2.11 2.32 -2.07
N TYR A 102 -2.40 3.41 -2.77
CA TYR A 102 -2.76 3.41 -4.19
C TYR A 102 -1.78 4.21 -5.03
N ARG A 103 -1.65 3.79 -6.27
CA ARG A 103 -0.88 4.49 -7.31
C ARG A 103 -1.83 5.23 -8.24
N TYR A 104 -1.49 6.47 -8.57
CA TYR A 104 -2.26 7.34 -9.46
C TYR A 104 -1.43 7.74 -10.66
N ASP A 105 -2.05 7.74 -11.83
CA ASP A 105 -1.50 8.26 -13.08
C ASP A 105 -2.25 9.52 -13.49
N LEU A 106 -1.59 10.40 -14.24
CA LEU A 106 -2.17 11.62 -14.75
C LEU A 106 -2.76 11.38 -16.15
N HIS A 107 -4.03 11.72 -16.33
CA HIS A 107 -4.75 11.58 -17.57
C HIS A 107 -5.38 12.91 -17.98
N HIS A 108 -5.41 13.16 -19.31
CA HIS A 108 -6.13 14.30 -19.88
C HIS A 108 -7.54 13.86 -20.31
N GLU A 109 -8.55 14.49 -19.75
CA GLU A 109 -9.96 14.18 -20.02
C GLU A 109 -10.80 15.46 -20.11
N GLY A 110 -11.33 15.77 -21.31
CA GLY A 110 -12.31 16.85 -21.49
C GLY A 110 -11.85 18.28 -21.17
N GLY A 111 -10.54 18.58 -21.31
CA GLY A 111 -9.95 19.86 -20.93
C GLY A 111 -9.50 19.93 -19.47
N GLU A 112 -9.43 18.80 -18.82
CA GLU A 112 -8.94 18.67 -17.45
C GLU A 112 -7.83 17.61 -17.38
N TRP A 113 -6.86 17.85 -16.51
CA TRP A 113 -5.86 16.86 -16.15
C TRP A 113 -6.19 16.32 -14.76
N VAL A 114 -6.48 15.02 -14.73
CA VAL A 114 -6.94 14.33 -13.53
C VAL A 114 -5.97 13.23 -13.12
N LEU A 115 -5.73 13.11 -11.82
CA LEU A 115 -5.10 11.92 -11.26
C LEU A 115 -6.15 10.83 -11.17
N GLU A 116 -5.94 9.71 -11.84
CA GLU A 116 -6.80 8.54 -11.79
C GLU A 116 -6.10 7.38 -11.09
N ARG A 117 -6.84 6.77 -10.15
CA ARG A 117 -6.35 5.65 -9.38
C ARG A 117 -6.17 4.42 -10.26
N THR A 118 -4.96 3.88 -10.29
CA THR A 118 -4.66 2.64 -11.00
C THR A 118 -5.09 1.41 -10.18
N SER A 119 -5.07 0.24 -10.82
CA SER A 119 -5.27 -1.04 -10.13
C SER A 119 -4.05 -1.47 -9.30
N GLN A 120 -2.93 -0.75 -9.38
CA GLN A 120 -1.69 -1.10 -8.71
C GLN A 120 -1.67 -0.54 -7.28
N SER A 121 -1.21 -1.36 -6.35
CA SER A 121 -0.90 -0.91 -4.99
C SER A 121 0.51 -0.34 -4.93
N THR A 122 0.74 0.60 -4.01
CA THR A 122 2.08 1.14 -3.74
C THR A 122 3.03 0.06 -3.23
N ASP A 123 4.34 0.23 -3.45
CA ASP A 123 5.34 -0.72 -2.95
C ASP A 123 5.28 -0.87 -1.43
N THR A 124 5.01 0.21 -0.70
CA THR A 124 4.84 0.20 0.76
C THR A 124 3.63 -0.62 1.19
N ALA A 125 2.49 -0.49 0.51
CA ALA A 125 1.29 -1.27 0.79
C ALA A 125 1.52 -2.76 0.50
N VAL A 126 2.19 -3.08 -0.60
CA VAL A 126 2.57 -4.46 -0.93
C VAL A 126 3.50 -5.04 0.13
N LEU A 127 4.52 -4.30 0.55
CA LEU A 127 5.47 -4.74 1.58
C LEU A 127 4.77 -4.98 2.92
N SER A 128 3.94 -4.05 3.38
CA SER A 128 3.20 -4.16 4.64
C SER A 128 2.27 -5.37 4.64
N ARG A 129 1.52 -5.58 3.57
CA ARG A 129 0.64 -6.74 3.41
C ARG A 129 1.42 -8.06 3.40
N ASN A 130 2.57 -8.08 2.75
CA ASN A 130 3.43 -9.25 2.70
C ASN A 130 4.03 -9.56 4.08
N ALA A 131 4.49 -8.56 4.82
CA ALA A 131 4.98 -8.73 6.18
C ALA A 131 3.88 -9.28 7.11
N TYR A 132 2.68 -8.72 7.06
CA TYR A 132 1.53 -9.23 7.81
C TYR A 132 1.21 -10.69 7.46
N SER A 133 1.22 -11.03 6.16
CA SER A 133 0.96 -12.40 5.70
C SER A 133 2.01 -13.38 6.18
N ALA A 134 3.28 -12.99 6.23
CA ALA A 134 4.36 -13.82 6.75
C ALA A 134 4.18 -14.11 8.25
N VAL A 135 3.92 -13.08 9.05
CA VAL A 135 3.67 -13.22 10.49
C VAL A 135 2.45 -14.12 10.75
N ASN A 136 1.36 -13.88 10.03
CA ASN A 136 0.15 -14.70 10.17
C ASN A 136 0.39 -16.15 9.79
N SER A 137 1.19 -16.43 8.76
CA SER A 137 1.53 -17.80 8.36
C SER A 137 2.31 -18.56 9.43
N VAL A 138 3.23 -17.87 10.12
CA VAL A 138 3.98 -18.44 11.27
C VAL A 138 3.02 -18.77 12.40
N PHE A 139 2.15 -17.85 12.77
CA PHE A 139 1.16 -18.06 13.83
C PHE A 139 0.24 -19.25 13.52
N VAL A 140 -0.31 -19.32 12.31
CA VAL A 140 -1.18 -20.43 11.90
C VAL A 140 -0.44 -21.77 11.92
N ALA A 141 0.82 -21.83 11.46
CA ALA A 141 1.60 -23.05 11.47
C ALA A 141 1.87 -23.56 12.90
N GLN A 142 2.13 -22.65 13.85
CA GLN A 142 2.27 -23.02 15.26
C GLN A 142 0.95 -23.49 15.87
N MET A 143 -0.16 -22.85 15.57
CA MET A 143 -1.49 -23.25 16.05
C MET A 143 -1.91 -24.62 15.52
N GLU A 144 -1.63 -24.93 14.26
CA GLU A 144 -1.90 -26.26 13.69
C GLU A 144 -1.11 -27.36 14.43
N THR A 145 0.17 -27.10 14.73
CA THR A 145 1.00 -28.05 15.49
C THR A 145 0.42 -28.30 16.89
N MET A 146 -0.06 -27.24 17.55
CA MET A 146 -0.70 -27.34 18.87
C MET A 146 -2.05 -28.09 18.79
N ASN A 147 -2.88 -27.79 17.79
CA ASN A 147 -4.15 -28.47 17.60
C ASN A 147 -3.94 -29.99 17.39
N ASN A 148 -2.96 -30.37 16.56
CA ASN A 148 -2.58 -31.76 16.39
C ASN A 148 -2.12 -32.40 17.72
N ARG A 149 -1.50 -31.62 18.63
CA ARG A 149 -1.16 -32.14 19.96
C ARG A 149 -2.40 -32.32 20.83
N PHE A 150 -3.34 -31.41 20.80
CA PHE A 150 -4.60 -31.55 21.55
C PHE A 150 -5.42 -32.77 21.08
N ASP A 151 -5.45 -33.03 19.78
CA ASP A 151 -6.10 -34.23 19.22
C ASP A 151 -5.44 -35.52 19.74
N GLU A 152 -4.11 -35.57 19.80
CA GLU A 152 -3.39 -36.72 20.36
C GLU A 152 -3.65 -36.90 21.84
N LEU A 153 -3.74 -35.82 22.63
CA LEU A 153 -4.04 -35.88 24.06
C LEU A 153 -5.44 -36.46 24.35
N HIS A 154 -6.34 -36.45 23.39
CA HIS A 154 -7.61 -37.15 23.47
C HIS A 154 -7.44 -38.67 23.57
N TYR A 155 -6.39 -39.21 22.95
CA TYR A 155 -6.11 -40.65 22.90
C TYR A 155 -5.01 -41.06 23.88
N TYR A 156 -3.97 -40.25 24.03
CA TYR A 156 -2.79 -40.53 24.85
C TYR A 156 -2.73 -39.54 26.02
N ARG A 157 -3.30 -39.96 27.15
CA ARG A 157 -3.53 -39.11 28.31
C ARG A 157 -2.46 -39.25 29.40
N ASP A 158 -1.19 -39.39 29.00
CA ASP A 158 -0.09 -39.63 29.93
C ASP A 158 0.90 -38.48 29.96
N ASN A 159 1.68 -38.44 31.05
CA ASN A 159 2.82 -37.52 31.14
C ASN A 159 3.86 -37.89 30.08
N GLY A 160 4.42 -36.88 29.43
CA GLY A 160 5.43 -37.21 28.46
C GLY A 160 6.07 -36.03 27.74
N LEU A 161 7.29 -36.30 27.33
CA LEU A 161 8.00 -35.45 26.38
C LEU A 161 7.48 -35.74 24.96
N TRP A 162 7.27 -34.68 24.20
CA TRP A 162 6.92 -34.82 22.80
C TRP A 162 7.71 -33.84 21.92
N ILE A 163 7.89 -34.21 20.70
CA ILE A 163 8.49 -33.37 19.66
C ILE A 163 7.63 -33.46 18.39
N LYS A 164 7.40 -32.33 17.75
CA LYS A 164 6.65 -32.27 16.50
C LYS A 164 7.35 -31.36 15.50
N GLY A 165 7.21 -31.73 14.23
CA GLY A 165 7.64 -30.93 13.10
C GLY A 165 6.51 -30.75 12.10
N GLY A 166 6.47 -29.61 11.44
CA GLY A 166 5.50 -29.32 10.41
C GLY A 166 6.13 -28.56 9.24
N LEU A 167 5.67 -28.86 8.04
CA LEU A 167 6.00 -28.13 6.82
C LEU A 167 4.69 -27.60 6.25
N ARG A 168 4.65 -26.31 5.93
CA ARG A 168 3.49 -25.66 5.36
C ARG A 168 3.87 -24.80 4.18
N GLU A 169 3.13 -24.91 3.10
CA GLU A 169 3.15 -23.99 1.97
C GLU A 169 1.83 -23.22 1.92
N MET A 170 1.90 -21.89 1.91
CA MET A 170 0.76 -21.01 1.72
C MET A 170 0.96 -20.19 0.44
N LYS A 171 -0.02 -20.24 -0.47
CA LYS A 171 -0.05 -19.43 -1.67
C LYS A 171 -1.08 -18.32 -1.49
N LEU A 172 -0.64 -17.09 -1.58
CA LEU A 172 -1.45 -15.91 -1.41
C LEU A 172 -1.66 -15.24 -2.77
N HIS A 173 -2.91 -14.92 -3.08
CA HIS A 173 -3.31 -14.20 -4.28
C HIS A 173 -4.05 -12.95 -3.84
N PHE A 174 -3.62 -11.81 -4.32
CA PHE A 174 -4.21 -10.52 -3.98
C PHE A 174 -4.97 -9.95 -5.17
N LYS A 175 -5.89 -9.03 -4.91
CA LYS A 175 -6.73 -8.42 -5.94
C LYS A 175 -5.95 -7.62 -7.00
N ASP A 176 -4.77 -7.13 -6.64
CA ASP A 176 -3.84 -6.41 -7.52
C ASP A 176 -2.96 -7.33 -8.37
N ALA A 177 -3.39 -8.59 -8.57
CA ALA A 177 -2.68 -9.65 -9.30
C ALA A 177 -1.31 -10.04 -8.72
N SER A 178 -0.86 -9.44 -7.61
CA SER A 178 0.36 -9.86 -6.94
C SER A 178 0.16 -11.24 -6.27
N ARG A 179 1.21 -12.03 -6.29
CA ARG A 179 1.22 -13.39 -5.70
C ARG A 179 2.39 -13.52 -4.75
N SER A 180 2.18 -14.21 -3.66
CA SER A 180 3.28 -14.63 -2.81
C SER A 180 3.14 -16.07 -2.36
N ARG A 181 4.28 -16.72 -2.14
CA ARG A 181 4.35 -18.07 -1.60
C ARG A 181 5.15 -18.01 -0.31
N VAL A 182 4.55 -18.50 0.76
CA VAL A 182 5.17 -18.58 2.08
C VAL A 182 5.38 -20.04 2.42
N ASN A 183 6.64 -20.45 2.61
CA ASN A 183 7.03 -21.76 3.08
C ASN A 183 7.43 -21.65 4.54
N THR A 184 6.77 -22.38 5.41
CA THR A 184 7.01 -22.35 6.85
C THR A 184 7.40 -23.73 7.33
N THR A 185 8.52 -23.80 8.08
CA THR A 185 8.98 -25.01 8.77
C THR A 185 8.88 -24.76 10.26
N THR A 186 8.12 -25.59 10.97
CA THR A 186 7.93 -25.46 12.41
C THR A 186 8.49 -26.70 13.11
N THR A 187 9.21 -26.50 14.21
CA THR A 187 9.61 -27.55 15.14
C THR A 187 9.21 -27.13 16.54
N GLN A 188 8.51 -28.00 17.25
CA GLN A 188 8.08 -27.78 18.62
C GLN A 188 8.48 -28.97 19.51
N ILE A 189 8.87 -28.66 20.72
CA ILE A 189 9.13 -29.63 21.79
C ILE A 189 8.34 -29.22 23.02
N GLY A 190 7.74 -30.17 23.68
CA GLY A 190 6.98 -29.89 24.89
C GLY A 190 6.95 -31.07 25.84
N TYR A 191 6.50 -30.80 27.04
CA TYR A 191 6.28 -31.80 28.07
C TYR A 191 4.91 -31.57 28.70
N ASP A 192 4.08 -32.61 28.69
CA ASP A 192 2.75 -32.63 29.29
C ASP A 192 2.77 -33.38 30.61
N PHE A 193 2.03 -32.89 31.58
CA PHE A 193 1.87 -33.52 32.88
C PHE A 193 0.42 -33.52 33.33
N LYS A 194 0.04 -34.63 33.93
CA LYS A 194 -1.30 -34.85 34.44
C LYS A 194 -1.40 -34.28 35.85
N LEU A 195 -2.34 -33.41 36.07
CA LEU A 195 -2.61 -32.85 37.41
C LEU A 195 -3.49 -33.82 38.21
N PRO A 196 -3.16 -34.10 39.49
CA PRO A 196 -3.98 -34.97 40.31
C PRO A 196 -5.32 -34.31 40.60
N GLN A 197 -6.42 -35.03 40.34
CA GLN A 197 -7.75 -34.57 40.66
C GLN A 197 -8.59 -35.68 41.30
N GLN A 198 -9.49 -35.27 42.22
CA GLN A 198 -10.41 -36.16 42.89
C GLN A 198 -11.72 -36.30 42.05
N LYS A 199 -12.03 -37.46 41.56
CA LYS A 199 -13.22 -37.86 40.82
C LYS A 199 -13.18 -37.57 39.28
N PHE A 200 -13.08 -38.63 38.56
CA PHE A 200 -13.46 -38.89 37.13
C PHE A 200 -12.90 -37.99 36.03
N ASP A 201 -12.48 -36.76 36.33
CA ASP A 201 -11.84 -35.85 35.38
C ASP A 201 -10.36 -35.66 35.72
N TYR A 202 -9.54 -35.46 34.73
CA TYR A 202 -8.15 -35.08 34.88
C TYR A 202 -7.84 -33.84 34.06
N TRP A 203 -6.99 -33.02 34.58
CA TRP A 203 -6.43 -31.88 33.89
C TRP A 203 -5.04 -32.22 33.37
N LEU A 204 -4.78 -31.83 32.14
CA LEU A 204 -3.43 -31.87 31.58
C LEU A 204 -2.93 -30.43 31.52
N ALA A 205 -1.72 -30.22 31.95
CA ALA A 205 -0.99 -29.00 31.77
C ALA A 205 0.33 -29.33 31.06
N GLY A 206 0.82 -28.39 30.27
CA GLY A 206 2.07 -28.62 29.55
C GLY A 206 2.82 -27.33 29.31
N VAL A 207 4.10 -27.48 29.02
CA VAL A 207 4.96 -26.40 28.55
C VAL A 207 5.49 -26.77 27.19
N THR A 208 5.55 -25.80 26.28
CA THR A 208 6.08 -26.00 24.94
C THR A 208 7.01 -24.88 24.55
N ALA A 209 8.02 -25.21 23.77
CA ALA A 209 8.89 -24.27 23.08
C ALA A 209 8.96 -24.66 21.61
N GLY A 210 9.00 -23.69 20.74
CA GLY A 210 9.04 -23.95 19.31
C GLY A 210 9.91 -22.95 18.55
N PHE A 211 10.40 -23.43 17.44
CA PHE A 211 11.12 -22.63 16.46
C PHE A 211 10.42 -22.74 15.11
N THR A 212 10.30 -21.60 14.43
CA THR A 212 9.67 -21.53 13.11
C THR A 212 10.55 -20.73 12.18
N ASP A 213 10.94 -21.32 11.05
CA ASP A 213 11.56 -20.63 9.91
C ASP A 213 10.49 -20.40 8.84
N SER A 214 10.42 -19.16 8.34
CA SER A 214 9.47 -18.79 7.29
C SER A 214 10.19 -18.09 6.16
N ARG A 215 9.99 -18.59 4.95
CA ARG A 215 10.56 -18.03 3.72
C ARG A 215 9.45 -17.62 2.77
N GLN A 216 9.44 -16.35 2.41
CA GLN A 216 8.48 -15.81 1.47
C GLN A 216 9.14 -15.50 0.13
N LYS A 217 8.49 -15.95 -0.95
CA LYS A 217 8.84 -15.60 -2.34
C LYS A 217 7.73 -14.75 -2.93
N PHE A 218 8.11 -13.67 -3.58
CA PHE A 218 7.20 -12.77 -4.28
C PHE A 218 7.30 -13.01 -5.78
N ASP A 219 6.16 -13.27 -6.41
CA ASP A 219 6.04 -13.24 -7.86
C ASP A 219 5.56 -11.84 -8.26
N ARG A 220 6.45 -11.05 -8.82
CA ARG A 220 6.09 -9.81 -9.53
C ARG A 220 5.59 -10.18 -10.93
N SER A 221 4.44 -10.78 -11.04
CA SER A 221 3.76 -10.95 -12.33
C SER A 221 2.97 -9.68 -12.65
N GLY A 222 3.68 -8.63 -13.01
CA GLY A 222 3.16 -7.35 -13.47
C GLY A 222 3.98 -6.79 -14.60
N ARG A 223 4.56 -7.67 -15.43
CA ARG A 223 5.06 -7.26 -16.73
C ARG A 223 3.87 -7.42 -17.70
N ALA A 224 3.16 -6.35 -17.94
CA ALA A 224 2.34 -6.24 -19.12
C ALA A 224 3.34 -6.23 -20.31
N ASP A 225 3.46 -7.37 -20.98
CA ASP A 225 4.01 -7.40 -22.32
C ASP A 225 2.93 -6.78 -23.22
N GLY A 226 3.16 -5.53 -23.59
CA GLY A 226 2.45 -4.80 -24.61
C GLY A 226 3.42 -4.46 -25.72
#